data_6bc084158468abf59b0b816b78863116
#
_entry.id   6bc084158468abf59b0b816b78863116
#
_cell.length_a   1.000
_cell.length_b   1.000
_cell.length_c   1.000
_cell.angle_alpha   90.00
_cell.angle_beta   90.00
_cell.angle_gamma   90.00
#
_symmetry.space_group_name_H-M   'P 1'
#
loop_
_entity.id
_entity.type
_entity.pdbx_description
1 polymer ?
#
loop_
_entity_poly.entity_id
_entity_poly.type
_entity_poly.pdbx_seq_one_letter_code
_entity_poly.pdbx_strand_id
1 'polypeptide(L)'
;MIEKIDVSGHDGYKVEESFKKYIEKRIGKLDRYLPRGYKKDVVANVVVSEIGKNKGDKYEISVAMEIPGGKVIAAKDECSNVFAGVDLVEAKLTGQIRRYKLDMQTHRQKKSWRNLFIKRK
;
A
#
# COMPACT_ATOMS: atom_id res chain seq x y z
N MET A 1 -12.07 7.07 -2.14
CA MET A 1 -10.64 7.31 -1.86
C MET A 1 -10.36 7.08 -0.38
N ILE A 2 -9.15 6.68 -0.08
CA ILE A 2 -8.73 6.52 1.31
C ILE A 2 -8.80 7.87 2.01
N GLU A 3 -9.54 7.95 3.09
CA GLU A 3 -9.74 9.22 3.81
C GLU A 3 -8.62 9.50 4.82
N LYS A 4 -8.03 8.44 5.38
CA LYS A 4 -6.99 8.58 6.40
C LYS A 4 -5.63 8.28 5.80
N ILE A 5 -4.97 9.33 5.32
CA ILE A 5 -3.62 9.24 4.79
C ILE A 5 -2.74 10.22 5.57
N ASP A 6 -1.79 9.68 6.32
CA ASP A 6 -0.79 10.46 7.04
C ASP A 6 0.49 10.50 6.23
N VAL A 7 1.00 11.70 5.99
CA VAL A 7 2.26 11.90 5.28
C VAL A 7 3.21 12.62 6.22
N SER A 8 4.37 12.03 6.45
CA SER A 8 5.39 12.65 7.30
C SER A 8 6.75 12.61 6.62
N GLY A 9 7.55 13.64 6.89
CA GLY A 9 8.91 13.73 6.44
C GLY A 9 9.86 13.43 7.59
N HIS A 10 10.93 12.71 7.30
CA HIS A 10 11.95 12.32 8.27
C HIS A 10 13.35 12.67 7.75
N ASP A 11 14.31 12.76 8.65
CA ASP A 11 15.73 12.98 8.34
C ASP A 11 15.95 14.24 7.50
N GLY A 12 15.25 15.32 7.84
CA GLY A 12 15.42 16.60 7.18
C GLY A 12 14.52 16.82 5.97
N TYR A 13 13.75 15.83 5.56
CA TYR A 13 12.84 16.00 4.44
C TYR A 13 11.59 16.76 4.86
N LYS A 14 11.28 17.81 4.10
CA LYS A 14 10.09 18.63 4.34
C LYS A 14 9.05 18.34 3.27
N VAL A 15 7.88 17.89 3.68
CA VAL A 15 6.79 17.57 2.76
C VAL A 15 6.15 18.86 2.26
N GLU A 16 6.19 19.06 0.94
CA GLU A 16 5.52 20.18 0.30
C GLU A 16 4.05 19.84 0.00
N GLU A 17 3.21 20.87 -0.05
CA GLU A 17 1.78 20.68 -0.26
C GLU A 17 1.48 20.00 -1.61
N SER A 18 2.19 20.36 -2.66
CA SER A 18 2.01 19.76 -3.97
C SER A 18 2.31 18.26 -3.96
N PHE A 19 3.36 17.86 -3.25
CA PHE A 19 3.72 16.48 -3.11
C PHE A 19 2.72 15.71 -2.26
N LYS A 20 2.25 16.32 -1.18
CA LYS A 20 1.22 15.73 -0.34
C LYS A 20 -0.05 15.43 -1.13
N LYS A 21 -0.48 16.38 -1.96
CA LYS A 21 -1.64 16.20 -2.84
C LYS A 21 -1.42 15.07 -3.84
N TYR A 22 -0.22 14.96 -4.38
CA TYR A 22 0.14 13.89 -5.31
C TYR A 22 0.04 12.52 -4.62
N ILE A 23 0.56 12.41 -3.40
CA ILE A 23 0.48 11.18 -2.62
C ILE A 23 -0.98 10.82 -2.35
N GLU A 24 -1.77 11.78 -1.91
CA GLU A 24 -3.18 11.55 -1.62
C GLU A 24 -3.94 11.07 -2.86
N LYS A 25 -3.61 11.64 -4.01
CA LYS A 25 -4.24 11.25 -5.28
C LYS A 25 -3.83 9.84 -5.68
N ARG A 26 -2.53 9.52 -5.62
CA ARG A 26 -2.01 8.23 -6.08
C ARG A 26 -2.32 7.10 -5.11
N ILE A 27 -2.01 7.30 -3.84
CA ILE A 27 -2.20 6.26 -2.82
C ILE A 27 -3.69 6.14 -2.47
N GLY A 28 -4.40 7.25 -2.44
CA GLY A 28 -5.83 7.26 -2.11
C GLY A 28 -6.69 6.40 -3.04
N LYS A 29 -6.28 6.24 -4.28
CA LYS A 29 -7.01 5.43 -5.26
C LYS A 29 -6.89 3.92 -5.01
N LEU A 30 -5.96 3.50 -4.18
CA LEU A 30 -5.70 2.08 -3.98
C LEU A 30 -6.86 1.36 -3.31
N ASP A 31 -7.74 2.08 -2.62
CA ASP A 31 -8.92 1.48 -1.99
C ASP A 31 -9.87 0.85 -3.00
N ARG A 32 -9.85 1.30 -4.26
CA ARG A 32 -10.72 0.74 -5.30
C ARG A 32 -10.41 -0.72 -5.61
N TYR A 33 -9.22 -1.18 -5.26
CA TYR A 33 -8.83 -2.58 -5.45
C TYR A 33 -9.27 -3.47 -4.31
N LEU A 34 -9.80 -2.89 -3.22
CA LEU A 34 -10.24 -3.61 -2.05
C LEU A 34 -11.74 -3.94 -2.13
N PRO A 35 -12.19 -5.02 -1.45
CA PRO A 35 -13.61 -5.30 -1.36
C PRO A 35 -14.38 -4.14 -0.72
N ARG A 36 -15.65 -4.02 -1.07
CA ARG A 36 -16.48 -2.90 -0.63
C ARG A 36 -16.48 -2.68 0.88
N GLY A 37 -16.50 -3.73 1.66
CA GLY A 37 -16.55 -3.63 3.11
C GLY A 37 -15.29 -3.07 3.75
N TYR A 38 -14.20 -2.99 3.00
CA TYR A 38 -12.91 -2.59 3.55
C TYR A 38 -12.55 -1.13 3.29
N LYS A 39 -13.28 -0.46 2.41
CA LYS A 39 -12.87 0.88 1.94
C LYS A 39 -12.90 1.96 3.01
N LYS A 40 -13.79 1.86 3.98
CA LYS A 40 -13.98 2.91 4.99
C LYS A 40 -12.92 2.93 6.08
N ASP A 41 -12.31 1.78 6.35
CA ASP A 41 -11.43 1.62 7.50
C ASP A 41 -9.96 1.45 7.11
N VAL A 42 -9.60 1.84 5.90
CA VAL A 42 -8.22 1.77 5.44
C VAL A 42 -7.46 3.00 5.90
N VAL A 43 -6.30 2.77 6.49
CA VAL A 43 -5.39 3.84 6.93
C VAL A 43 -4.07 3.67 6.21
N ALA A 44 -3.57 4.74 5.60
CA ALA A 44 -2.28 4.72 4.92
C ALA A 44 -1.32 5.68 5.63
N ASN A 45 -0.14 5.18 5.97
CA ASN A 45 0.93 5.98 6.57
C ASN A 45 2.08 6.06 5.57
N VAL A 46 2.41 7.28 5.16
CA VAL A 46 3.47 7.54 4.20
C VAL A 46 4.60 8.26 4.90
N VAL A 47 5.80 7.71 4.81
CA VAL A 47 7.01 8.31 5.38
C VAL A 47 7.99 8.55 4.24
N VAL A 48 8.46 9.79 4.14
CA VAL A 48 9.48 10.18 3.16
C VAL A 48 10.72 10.61 3.93
N SER A 49 11.82 9.95 3.66
CA SER A 49 13.10 10.24 4.33
C SER A 49 14.14 10.65 3.31
N GLU A 50 15.00 11.59 3.72
CA GLU A 50 16.14 11.96 2.93
C GLU A 50 17.33 11.10 3.34
N ILE A 51 17.82 10.25 2.44
CA ILE A 51 18.88 9.29 2.78
C ILE A 51 20.26 9.75 2.38
N GLY A 52 20.39 10.45 1.23
CA GLY A 52 21.62 11.11 0.82
C GLY A 52 22.90 10.28 0.75
N LYS A 53 22.82 8.98 0.90
CA LYS A 53 23.98 8.10 1.05
C LYS A 53 24.50 7.52 -0.25
N ASN A 54 23.64 7.39 -1.25
CA ASN A 54 23.99 6.78 -2.52
C ASN A 54 23.91 7.78 -3.65
N LYS A 55 24.80 7.60 -4.63
CA LYS A 55 24.73 8.42 -5.85
C LYS A 55 23.43 8.07 -6.58
N GLY A 56 22.56 9.05 -6.73
CA GLY A 56 21.32 8.91 -7.48
C GLY A 56 20.07 8.68 -6.62
N ASP A 57 20.19 7.96 -5.51
CA ASP A 57 19.03 7.71 -4.64
C ASP A 57 19.13 8.60 -3.40
N LYS A 58 18.36 9.68 -3.40
CA LYS A 58 18.39 10.69 -2.32
C LYS A 58 17.27 10.55 -1.33
N TYR A 59 16.22 9.81 -1.67
CA TYR A 59 15.01 9.75 -0.88
C TYR A 59 14.53 8.30 -0.75
N GLU A 60 13.90 8.01 0.36
CA GLU A 60 13.24 6.73 0.59
C GLU A 60 11.78 7.01 0.88
N ILE A 61 10.89 6.31 0.18
CA ILE A 61 9.45 6.41 0.41
C ILE A 61 8.95 5.08 0.93
N SER A 62 8.29 5.12 2.08
CA SER A 62 7.72 3.95 2.73
C SER A 62 6.23 4.19 2.93
N VAL A 63 5.41 3.23 2.54
CA VAL A 63 3.97 3.30 2.75
C VAL A 63 3.51 2.03 3.43
N ALA A 64 2.77 2.19 4.52
CA ALA A 64 2.12 1.09 5.21
C ALA A 64 0.62 1.34 5.19
N MET A 65 -0.15 0.36 4.70
CA MET A 65 -1.61 0.43 4.66
C MET A 65 -2.18 -0.60 5.62
N GLU A 66 -2.98 -0.13 6.56
CA GLU A 66 -3.73 -1.01 7.44
C GLU A 66 -5.09 -1.28 6.84
N ILE A 67 -5.39 -2.55 6.62
CA ILE A 67 -6.64 -3.00 6.03
C ILE A 67 -7.45 -3.70 7.13
N PRO A 68 -8.79 -3.54 7.16
CA PRO A 68 -9.61 -4.24 8.15
C PRO A 68 -9.34 -5.74 8.18
N GLY A 69 -9.34 -6.30 9.37
CA GLY A 69 -8.98 -7.71 9.56
C GLY A 69 -7.56 -7.91 10.05
N GLY A 70 -6.86 -6.83 10.38
CA GLY A 70 -5.52 -6.89 10.94
C GLY A 70 -4.41 -7.09 9.92
N LYS A 71 -4.71 -6.97 8.64
CA LYS A 71 -3.70 -7.10 7.58
C LYS A 71 -3.01 -5.76 7.34
N VAL A 72 -1.68 -5.79 7.25
CA VAL A 72 -0.88 -4.62 6.87
C VAL A 72 -0.18 -4.94 5.56
N ILE A 73 -0.34 -4.04 4.59
CA ILE A 73 0.35 -4.09 3.32
C ILE A 73 1.36 -2.95 3.30
N ALA A 74 2.60 -3.24 2.99
CA ALA A 74 3.65 -2.23 3.02
C ALA A 74 4.57 -2.35 1.81
N ALA A 75 5.06 -1.21 1.36
CA ALA A 75 6.05 -1.14 0.29
C ALA A 75 7.00 0.01 0.56
N LYS A 76 8.22 -0.15 0.11
CA LYS A 76 9.28 0.84 0.29
C LYS A 76 10.15 0.87 -0.96
N ASP A 77 10.59 2.07 -1.33
CA ASP A 77 11.49 2.23 -2.46
C ASP A 77 12.41 3.43 -2.24
N GLU A 78 13.60 3.34 -2.82
CA GLU A 78 14.54 4.44 -2.84
C GLU A 78 14.48 5.11 -4.22
N CYS A 79 14.62 6.43 -4.25
CA CYS A 79 14.46 7.18 -5.48
C CYS A 79 15.25 8.49 -5.48
N SER A 80 15.54 8.99 -6.68
CA SER A 80 16.12 10.31 -6.85
C SER A 80 15.06 11.39 -7.00
N ASN A 81 13.84 11.00 -7.40
CA ASN A 81 12.70 11.89 -7.57
C ASN A 81 11.53 11.33 -6.77
N VAL A 82 11.02 12.14 -5.83
CA VAL A 82 9.98 11.67 -4.92
C VAL A 82 8.66 11.33 -5.63
N PHE A 83 8.33 12.05 -6.70
CA PHE A 83 7.12 11.74 -7.47
C PHE A 83 7.22 10.39 -8.15
N ALA A 84 8.36 10.11 -8.77
CA ALA A 84 8.61 8.81 -9.38
C ALA A 84 8.63 7.70 -8.33
N GLY A 85 9.17 8.00 -7.15
CA GLY A 85 9.19 7.05 -6.04
C GLY A 85 7.79 6.67 -5.58
N VAL A 86 6.87 7.63 -5.51
CA VAL A 86 5.47 7.36 -5.17
C VAL A 86 4.84 6.42 -6.21
N ASP A 87 5.12 6.64 -7.48
CA ASP A 87 4.59 5.78 -8.54
C ASP A 87 5.09 4.34 -8.41
N LEU A 88 6.36 4.16 -8.07
CA LEU A 88 6.94 2.83 -7.86
C LEU A 88 6.31 2.13 -6.65
N VAL A 89 6.15 2.86 -5.55
CA VAL A 89 5.52 2.32 -4.34
C VAL A 89 4.06 1.98 -4.61
N GLU A 90 3.34 2.83 -5.33
CA GLU A 90 1.96 2.57 -5.73
C GLU A 90 1.86 1.26 -6.50
N ALA A 91 2.74 1.03 -7.46
CA ALA A 91 2.76 -0.20 -8.24
C ALA A 91 3.00 -1.43 -7.37
N LYS A 92 3.92 -1.33 -6.41
CA LYS A 92 4.19 -2.41 -5.47
C LYS A 92 3.00 -2.71 -4.58
N LEU A 93 2.34 -1.66 -4.08
CA LEU A 93 1.15 -1.81 -3.25
C LEU A 93 0.00 -2.42 -4.04
N THR A 94 -0.20 -2.00 -5.28
CA THR A 94 -1.22 -2.56 -6.16
C THR A 94 -1.02 -4.06 -6.34
N GLY A 95 0.23 -4.48 -6.57
CA GLY A 95 0.56 -5.88 -6.68
C GLY A 95 0.26 -6.67 -5.41
N GLN A 96 0.57 -6.10 -4.25
CA GLN A 96 0.29 -6.73 -2.97
C GLN A 96 -1.21 -6.84 -2.70
N ILE A 97 -1.97 -5.81 -3.03
CA ILE A 97 -3.44 -5.82 -2.87
C ILE A 97 -4.07 -6.90 -3.75
N ARG A 98 -3.63 -7.00 -5.00
CA ARG A 98 -4.11 -8.03 -5.92
C ARG A 98 -3.81 -9.43 -5.40
N ARG A 99 -2.60 -9.61 -4.87
CA ARG A 99 -2.19 -10.88 -4.28
C ARG A 99 -3.03 -11.21 -3.05
N TYR A 100 -3.31 -10.22 -2.22
CA TYR A 100 -4.16 -10.37 -1.04
C TYR A 100 -5.59 -10.79 -1.44
N LYS A 101 -6.17 -10.16 -2.44
CA LYS A 101 -7.49 -10.55 -2.97
C LYS A 101 -7.49 -11.97 -3.50
N LEU A 102 -6.45 -12.33 -4.24
CA LEU A 102 -6.32 -13.66 -4.80
C LEU A 102 -6.18 -14.71 -3.69
N ASP A 103 -5.40 -14.43 -2.67
CA ASP A 103 -5.24 -15.33 -1.53
C ASP A 103 -6.56 -15.52 -0.78
N MET A 104 -7.34 -14.48 -0.61
CA MET A 104 -8.68 -14.58 -0.01
C MET A 104 -9.59 -15.47 -0.84
N GLN A 105 -9.62 -15.28 -2.15
CA GLN A 105 -10.42 -16.09 -3.06
C GLN A 105 -9.97 -17.54 -3.06
N THR A 106 -8.68 -17.76 -3.12
CA THR A 106 -8.09 -19.10 -3.09
C THR A 106 -8.39 -19.80 -1.77
N HIS A 107 -8.32 -19.08 -0.66
CA HIS A 107 -8.63 -19.63 0.65
C HIS A 107 -10.10 -20.06 0.73
N ARG A 108 -11.02 -19.27 0.19
CA ARG A 108 -12.43 -19.62 0.10
C ARG A 108 -12.64 -20.86 -0.75
N GLN A 109 -11.97 -20.93 -1.90
CA GLN A 109 -12.03 -22.09 -2.78
C GLN A 109 -11.49 -23.34 -2.12
N LYS A 110 -10.35 -23.24 -1.45
CA LYS A 110 -9.77 -24.36 -0.72
C LYS A 110 -10.71 -24.88 0.37
N LYS A 111 -11.36 -23.98 1.06
CA LYS A 111 -12.33 -24.34 2.09
C LYS A 111 -13.53 -25.09 1.49
N SER A 112 -14.01 -24.61 0.36
CA SER A 112 -15.11 -25.27 -0.37
C SER A 112 -14.68 -26.65 -0.88
N TRP A 113 -13.48 -26.77 -1.39
CA TRP A 113 -12.92 -28.02 -1.87
C TRP A 113 -12.76 -29.03 -0.73
N ARG A 114 -12.29 -28.59 0.44
CA ARG A 114 -12.20 -29.43 1.63
C ARG A 114 -13.57 -29.99 2.01
N ASN A 115 -14.58 -29.17 1.98
CA ASN A 115 -15.95 -29.62 2.29
C ASN A 115 -16.43 -30.67 1.30
N LEU A 116 -16.10 -30.52 0.03
CA LEU A 116 -16.44 -31.48 -0.99
C LEU A 116 -15.74 -32.83 -0.74
N PHE A 117 -14.44 -32.79 -0.42
CA PHE A 117 -13.68 -34.02 -0.14
C PHE A 117 -14.16 -34.71 1.12
N ILE A 118 -14.52 -33.96 2.16
CA ILE A 118 -15.02 -34.50 3.40
C ILE A 118 -16.38 -35.18 3.18
N LYS A 119 -17.24 -34.56 2.37
CA LYS A 119 -18.55 -35.12 2.05
C LYS A 119 -18.47 -36.40 1.24
N ARG A 120 -17.42 -36.57 0.44
CA ARG A 120 -17.21 -37.80 -0.35
C ARG A 120 -16.70 -38.96 0.44
N LYS A 121 -16.16 -38.70 1.60
CA LYS A 121 -15.74 -39.76 2.52
C LYS A 121 -16.90 -40.17 3.41
#